data_02c7f559a42ca61cbeb4c548e7b28336
#
_entry.id   02c7f559a42ca61cbeb4c548e7b28336
#
_cell.length_a   1.000
_cell.length_b   1.000
_cell.length_c   1.000
_cell.angle_alpha   90.00
_cell.angle_beta   90.00
_cell.angle_gamma   90.00
#
_symmetry.space_group_name_H-M   'P 1'
#
loop_
_entity.id
_entity.type
_entity.pdbx_description
1 polymer ?
#
loop_
_entity_poly.entity_id
_entity_poly.type
_entity_poly.pdbx_seq_one_letter_code
_entity_poly.pdbx_strand_id
1 'polypeptide(L)'
;MLLVKGIALSHTTLMAIKRALLSVSDKSGLIEFAQGLHGFGVELLSTGGTAKSLREAGLPVIDVAYYTGAPELFEGRVKTLHPKVHGRLLQKRDDAEHQAQAAEHAIPCIDLVVVNLYPFEQTIAREGVTLEEAIENIDIGGPSMLRSASKNYASVTVVADPKDYPRVLEQMNENAGIRPWRYVKN
;
A
#
# COMPACT_ATOMS: atom_id res chain seq x y z
N MET A 1 -14.53 24.12 19.48
CA MET A 1 -14.24 23.05 20.44
C MET A 1 -15.45 22.13 20.49
N LEU A 2 -15.54 21.16 19.56
CA LEU A 2 -16.62 20.14 19.60
C LEU A 2 -16.03 18.86 20.20
N LEU A 3 -16.45 18.59 21.42
CA LEU A 3 -16.22 17.30 22.07
C LEU A 3 -17.14 16.27 21.43
N VAL A 4 -16.59 15.31 20.69
CA VAL A 4 -17.29 14.07 20.38
C VAL A 4 -17.14 13.16 21.59
N LYS A 5 -18.18 13.16 22.43
CA LYS A 5 -18.31 12.27 23.59
C LYS A 5 -18.50 10.82 23.13
N GLY A 6 -17.66 9.93 23.64
CA GLY A 6 -18.06 8.55 23.95
C GLY A 6 -18.10 7.56 22.79
N ILE A 7 -17.02 7.44 21.99
CA ILE A 7 -16.76 6.18 21.31
C ILE A 7 -15.75 5.44 22.17
N ALA A 8 -16.25 4.47 22.95
CA ALA A 8 -15.38 3.48 23.58
C ALA A 8 -14.59 2.79 22.47
N LEU A 9 -13.27 2.99 22.44
CA LEU A 9 -12.36 2.24 21.59
C LEU A 9 -12.42 0.79 22.06
N SER A 10 -13.30 -0.01 21.43
CA SER A 10 -13.26 -1.46 21.57
C SER A 10 -11.82 -1.88 21.29
N HIS A 11 -11.31 -2.84 22.04
CA HIS A 11 -9.98 -3.40 21.99
C HIS A 11 -9.62 -3.78 20.55
N THR A 12 -9.10 -2.82 19.78
CA THR A 12 -8.54 -3.10 18.47
C THR A 12 -7.24 -3.85 18.76
N THR A 13 -7.27 -5.15 18.57
CA THR A 13 -6.07 -5.99 18.63
C THR A 13 -4.99 -5.32 17.80
N LEU A 14 -3.93 -4.88 18.45
CA LEU A 14 -2.77 -4.26 17.80
C LEU A 14 -2.15 -5.34 16.90
N MET A 15 -2.35 -5.22 15.60
CA MET A 15 -1.89 -6.21 14.63
C MET A 15 -0.54 -5.79 14.07
N ALA A 16 0.44 -6.68 14.16
CA ALA A 16 1.73 -6.48 13.52
C ALA A 16 1.56 -6.35 11.99
N ILE A 17 2.34 -5.46 11.38
CA ILE A 17 2.45 -5.38 9.92
C ILE A 17 3.26 -6.60 9.46
N LYS A 18 2.66 -7.48 8.68
CA LYS A 18 3.32 -8.68 8.12
C LYS A 18 3.69 -8.51 6.65
N ARG A 19 2.92 -7.74 5.91
CA ARG A 19 3.16 -7.52 4.47
C ARG A 19 2.79 -6.11 4.07
N ALA A 20 3.71 -5.48 3.33
CA ALA A 20 3.56 -4.16 2.75
C ALA A 20 3.49 -4.24 1.22
N LEU A 21 2.51 -3.59 0.61
CA LEU A 21 2.43 -3.38 -0.83
C LEU A 21 3.00 -2.00 -1.16
N LEU A 22 4.11 -1.98 -1.91
CA LEU A 22 4.79 -0.76 -2.31
C LEU A 22 4.64 -0.55 -3.82
N SER A 23 4.08 0.59 -4.21
CA SER A 23 3.91 0.99 -5.61
C SER A 23 4.05 2.50 -5.70
N VAL A 24 5.26 3.00 -5.97
CA VAL A 24 5.57 4.43 -5.88
C VAL A 24 6.19 4.95 -7.18
N SER A 25 5.76 6.14 -7.57
CA SER A 25 6.35 6.92 -8.66
C SER A 25 7.58 7.68 -8.15
N ASP A 26 7.41 8.49 -7.11
CA ASP A 26 8.52 9.13 -6.38
C ASP A 26 9.18 8.11 -5.46
N LYS A 27 10.45 7.82 -5.71
CA LYS A 27 11.27 6.83 -4.99
C LYS A 27 12.13 7.45 -3.90
N SER A 28 11.91 8.73 -3.55
CA SER A 28 12.66 9.41 -2.48
C SER A 28 12.49 8.65 -1.17
N GLY A 29 13.60 8.24 -0.54
CA GLY A 29 13.62 7.51 0.73
C GLY A 29 13.03 6.08 0.67
N LEU A 30 12.69 5.58 -0.53
CA LEU A 30 12.04 4.26 -0.67
C LEU A 30 12.92 3.12 -0.15
N ILE A 31 14.20 3.15 -0.47
CA ILE A 31 15.12 2.04 -0.14
C ILE A 31 15.31 1.94 1.37
N GLU A 32 15.62 3.04 2.02
CA GLU A 32 15.79 3.12 3.48
C GLU A 32 14.51 2.71 4.21
N PHE A 33 13.37 3.15 3.71
CA PHE A 33 12.07 2.77 4.25
C PHE A 33 11.80 1.27 4.13
N ALA A 34 12.02 0.71 2.94
CA ALA A 34 11.82 -0.71 2.69
C ALA A 34 12.81 -1.59 3.48
N GLN A 35 14.07 -1.14 3.65
CA GLN A 35 15.05 -1.80 4.53
C GLN A 35 14.57 -1.81 5.99
N GLY A 36 14.03 -0.69 6.47
CA GLY A 36 13.44 -0.59 7.80
C GLY A 36 12.25 -1.56 7.97
N LEU A 37 11.33 -1.59 7.02
CA LEU A 37 10.20 -2.53 7.03
C LEU A 37 10.69 -3.98 7.04
N HIS A 38 11.66 -4.32 6.18
CA HIS A 38 12.25 -5.66 6.12
C HIS A 38 12.95 -6.04 7.44
N GLY A 39 13.63 -5.08 8.09
CA GLY A 39 14.23 -5.26 9.41
C GLY A 39 13.23 -5.62 10.52
N PHE A 40 11.98 -5.20 10.38
CA PHE A 40 10.86 -5.63 11.23
C PHE A 40 10.23 -6.97 10.80
N GLY A 41 10.79 -7.66 9.80
CA GLY A 41 10.26 -8.92 9.28
C GLY A 41 9.04 -8.75 8.37
N VAL A 42 8.80 -7.54 7.84
CA VAL A 42 7.71 -7.28 6.90
C VAL A 42 8.08 -7.81 5.52
N GLU A 43 7.21 -8.62 4.93
CA GLU A 43 7.33 -9.06 3.54
C GLU A 43 7.00 -7.90 2.59
N LEU A 44 7.86 -7.69 1.59
CA LEU A 44 7.71 -6.64 0.61
C LEU A 44 7.02 -7.18 -0.64
N LEU A 45 5.82 -6.69 -0.94
CA LEU A 45 5.05 -6.98 -2.14
C LEU A 45 5.15 -5.75 -3.07
N SER A 46 5.52 -5.93 -4.33
CA SER A 46 5.68 -4.82 -5.25
C SER A 46 5.56 -5.25 -6.71
N THR A 47 5.55 -4.30 -7.62
CA THR A 47 5.50 -4.52 -9.07
C THR A 47 6.25 -3.43 -9.83
N GLY A 48 6.52 -3.67 -11.10
CA GLY A 48 7.10 -2.71 -12.04
C GLY A 48 8.43 -2.10 -11.58
N GLY A 49 8.59 -0.80 -11.81
CA GLY A 49 9.81 -0.06 -11.48
C GLY A 49 10.13 0.03 -9.99
N THR A 50 9.12 -0.03 -9.12
CA THR A 50 9.32 -0.07 -7.67
C THR A 50 9.97 -1.40 -7.26
N ALA A 51 9.44 -2.52 -7.73
CA ALA A 51 9.98 -3.85 -7.46
C ALA A 51 11.43 -3.98 -7.97
N LYS A 52 11.71 -3.44 -9.16
CA LYS A 52 13.06 -3.40 -9.74
C LYS A 52 14.03 -2.67 -8.80
N SER A 53 13.69 -1.44 -8.39
CA SER A 53 14.55 -0.63 -7.50
C SER A 53 14.83 -1.32 -6.16
N LEU A 54 13.83 -1.97 -5.58
CA LEU A 54 13.99 -2.70 -4.32
C LEU A 54 14.91 -3.93 -4.48
N ARG A 55 14.78 -4.69 -5.57
CA ARG A 55 15.66 -5.84 -5.85
C ARG A 55 17.10 -5.42 -6.14
N GLU A 56 17.30 -4.32 -6.87
CA GLU A 56 18.64 -3.75 -7.11
C GLU A 56 19.33 -3.32 -5.82
N ALA A 57 18.55 -2.95 -4.79
CA ALA A 57 19.04 -2.68 -3.44
C ALA A 57 19.24 -3.94 -2.57
N GLY A 58 19.08 -5.14 -3.14
CA GLY A 58 19.29 -6.42 -2.45
C GLY A 58 18.13 -6.86 -1.56
N LEU A 59 16.95 -6.23 -1.66
CA LEU A 59 15.79 -6.59 -0.85
C LEU A 59 14.99 -7.74 -1.49
N PRO A 60 14.52 -8.72 -0.69
CA PRO A 60 13.62 -9.75 -1.17
C PRO A 60 12.23 -9.14 -1.45
N VAL A 61 11.77 -9.27 -2.69
CA VAL A 61 10.49 -8.70 -3.13
C VAL A 61 9.63 -9.79 -3.75
N ILE A 62 8.43 -9.96 -3.22
CA ILE A 62 7.37 -10.76 -3.82
C ILE A 62 6.73 -9.93 -4.94
N ASP A 63 6.65 -10.50 -6.13
CA ASP A 63 5.97 -9.82 -7.23
C ASP A 63 4.44 -9.92 -7.09
N VAL A 64 3.73 -8.85 -7.47
CA VAL A 64 2.27 -8.83 -7.44
C VAL A 64 1.68 -9.92 -8.34
N ALA A 65 2.32 -10.24 -9.47
CA ALA A 65 1.88 -11.32 -10.36
C ALA A 65 1.95 -12.67 -9.64
N TYR A 66 3.01 -12.94 -8.87
CA TYR A 66 3.12 -14.15 -8.05
C TYR A 66 2.06 -14.17 -6.93
N TYR A 67 1.87 -13.05 -6.25
CA TYR A 67 0.87 -12.92 -5.17
C TYR A 67 -0.57 -13.15 -5.66
N THR A 68 -0.91 -12.61 -6.82
CA THR A 68 -2.26 -12.74 -7.39
C THR A 68 -2.46 -14.08 -8.10
N GLY A 69 -1.38 -14.67 -8.63
CA GLY A 69 -1.43 -15.78 -9.56
C GLY A 69 -1.88 -15.38 -10.97
N ALA A 70 -1.88 -14.08 -11.27
CA ALA A 70 -2.27 -13.53 -12.56
C ALA A 70 -1.12 -12.72 -13.16
N PRO A 71 -0.84 -12.84 -14.45
CA PRO A 71 0.16 -12.05 -15.12
C PRO A 71 -0.25 -10.57 -15.20
N GLU A 72 0.73 -9.71 -15.37
CA GLU A 72 0.50 -8.34 -15.79
C GLU A 72 -0.05 -8.32 -17.22
N LEU A 73 -1.13 -7.57 -17.45
CA LEU A 73 -1.83 -7.51 -18.74
C LEU A 73 -1.77 -6.10 -19.33
N PHE A 74 -1.89 -6.03 -20.65
CA PHE A 74 -1.99 -4.77 -21.39
C PHE A 74 -0.85 -3.81 -21.06
N GLU A 75 0.39 -4.30 -21.16
CA GLU A 75 1.62 -3.52 -20.93
C GLU A 75 1.65 -2.85 -19.54
N GLY A 76 1.04 -3.51 -18.53
CA GLY A 76 1.02 -3.03 -17.14
C GLY A 76 -0.19 -2.18 -16.77
N ARG A 77 -1.13 -1.96 -17.65
CA ARG A 77 -2.38 -1.27 -17.33
C ARG A 77 -3.23 -2.03 -16.30
N VAL A 78 -3.13 -3.38 -16.29
CA VAL A 78 -3.80 -4.23 -15.31
C VAL A 78 -2.76 -5.11 -14.59
N LYS A 79 -2.51 -4.80 -13.33
CA LYS A 79 -1.62 -5.56 -12.44
C LYS A 79 -2.10 -5.58 -11.00
N THR A 80 -2.43 -4.43 -10.42
CA THR A 80 -2.95 -4.31 -9.05
C THR A 80 -4.47 -4.31 -8.97
N LEU A 81 -5.18 -4.13 -10.09
CA LEU A 81 -6.64 -4.22 -10.17
C LEU A 81 -7.06 -5.71 -10.17
N HIS A 82 -6.92 -6.35 -9.02
CA HIS A 82 -7.17 -7.77 -8.87
C HIS A 82 -7.95 -8.06 -7.58
N PRO A 83 -8.92 -9.00 -7.56
CA PRO A 83 -9.69 -9.34 -6.37
C PRO A 83 -8.84 -9.71 -5.16
N LYS A 84 -7.71 -10.39 -5.31
CA LYS A 84 -6.82 -10.70 -4.19
C LYS A 84 -6.19 -9.45 -3.57
N VAL A 85 -5.85 -8.42 -4.36
CA VAL A 85 -5.33 -7.16 -3.85
C VAL A 85 -6.45 -6.39 -3.16
N HIS A 86 -7.51 -6.03 -3.89
CA HIS A 86 -8.58 -5.19 -3.36
C HIS A 86 -9.42 -5.91 -2.31
N GLY A 87 -9.64 -7.22 -2.46
CA GLY A 87 -10.31 -8.04 -1.45
C GLY A 87 -9.59 -7.96 -0.10
N ARG A 88 -8.24 -8.03 -0.11
CA ARG A 88 -7.51 -7.91 1.15
C ARG A 88 -7.51 -6.50 1.72
N LEU A 89 -7.42 -5.48 0.88
CA LEU A 89 -7.49 -4.08 1.31
C LEU A 89 -8.87 -3.73 1.89
N LEU A 90 -9.93 -4.35 1.40
CA LEU A 90 -11.33 -4.07 1.81
C LEU A 90 -11.87 -5.00 2.90
N GLN A 91 -11.18 -6.12 3.18
CA GLN A 91 -11.62 -7.09 4.18
C GLN A 91 -11.67 -6.48 5.58
N LYS A 92 -12.81 -6.55 6.22
CA LYS A 92 -12.95 -6.28 7.66
C LYS A 92 -12.35 -7.46 8.43
N ARG A 93 -11.32 -7.18 9.23
CA ARG A 93 -10.55 -8.25 9.90
C ARG A 93 -11.20 -8.80 11.15
N ASP A 94 -12.16 -8.08 11.71
CA ASP A 94 -13.00 -8.46 12.83
C ASP A 94 -14.31 -9.16 12.44
N ASP A 95 -14.54 -9.34 11.12
CA ASP A 95 -15.70 -9.97 10.56
C ASP A 95 -15.37 -11.44 10.20
N ALA A 96 -16.06 -12.38 10.86
CA ALA A 96 -15.79 -13.81 10.70
C ALA A 96 -16.11 -14.33 9.30
N GLU A 97 -17.15 -13.80 8.64
CA GLU A 97 -17.51 -14.17 7.27
C GLU A 97 -16.45 -13.69 6.27
N HIS A 98 -15.96 -12.45 6.43
CA HIS A 98 -14.86 -11.93 5.61
C HIS A 98 -13.56 -12.72 5.82
N GLN A 99 -13.31 -13.22 7.05
CA GLN A 99 -12.15 -14.10 7.31
C GLN A 99 -12.30 -15.45 6.61
N ALA A 100 -13.49 -16.06 6.67
CA ALA A 100 -13.78 -17.32 6.01
C ALA A 100 -13.63 -17.19 4.48
N GLN A 101 -14.19 -16.17 3.86
CA GLN A 101 -14.05 -15.90 2.42
C GLN A 101 -12.59 -15.65 2.02
N ALA A 102 -11.84 -14.91 2.82
CA ALA A 102 -10.42 -14.67 2.53
C ALA A 102 -9.59 -15.98 2.60
N ALA A 103 -9.92 -16.87 3.51
CA ALA A 103 -9.29 -18.19 3.61
C ALA A 103 -9.69 -19.11 2.44
N GLU A 104 -10.97 -19.18 2.10
CA GLU A 104 -11.51 -19.97 0.98
C GLU A 104 -10.86 -19.58 -0.35
N HIS A 105 -10.72 -18.29 -0.59
CA HIS A 105 -10.13 -17.78 -1.84
C HIS A 105 -8.61 -17.57 -1.77
N ALA A 106 -7.95 -18.08 -0.73
CA ALA A 106 -6.50 -17.97 -0.52
C ALA A 106 -5.98 -16.53 -0.73
N ILE A 107 -6.62 -15.56 -0.05
CA ILE A 107 -6.24 -14.14 -0.12
C ILE A 107 -5.30 -13.81 1.04
N PRO A 108 -3.97 -13.72 0.81
CA PRO A 108 -2.99 -13.43 1.87
C PRO A 108 -3.11 -11.98 2.39
N CYS A 109 -2.58 -11.70 3.58
CA CYS A 109 -2.71 -10.35 4.16
C CYS A 109 -1.87 -9.30 3.42
N ILE A 110 -2.40 -8.07 3.40
CA ILE A 110 -1.69 -6.82 3.11
C ILE A 110 -2.07 -5.86 4.24
N ASP A 111 -1.09 -5.39 5.00
CA ASP A 111 -1.29 -4.63 6.24
C ASP A 111 -0.92 -3.16 6.07
N LEU A 112 -0.02 -2.89 5.11
CA LEU A 112 0.49 -1.57 4.78
C LEU A 112 0.44 -1.39 3.26
N VAL A 113 -0.06 -0.24 2.82
CA VAL A 113 -0.02 0.21 1.42
C VAL A 113 0.80 1.48 1.34
N VAL A 114 1.84 1.45 0.53
CA VAL A 114 2.73 2.58 0.24
C VAL A 114 2.57 2.94 -1.22
N VAL A 115 1.85 4.01 -1.50
CA VAL A 115 1.50 4.42 -2.85
C VAL A 115 1.57 5.93 -2.95
N ASN A 116 2.43 6.45 -3.82
CA ASN A 116 2.31 7.81 -4.31
C ASN A 116 1.96 7.79 -5.80
N LEU A 117 1.22 8.80 -6.22
CA LEU A 117 0.64 8.85 -7.55
C LEU A 117 1.62 9.41 -8.58
N TYR A 118 1.39 9.09 -9.83
CA TYR A 118 2.09 9.74 -10.93
C TYR A 118 1.82 11.26 -10.90
N PRO A 119 2.84 12.08 -11.16
CA PRO A 119 2.68 13.53 -11.18
C PRO A 119 2.01 13.98 -12.48
N PHE A 120 0.73 13.65 -12.67
CA PHE A 120 -0.05 13.93 -13.87
C PHE A 120 0.01 15.40 -14.27
N GLU A 121 -0.14 16.32 -13.29
CA GLU A 121 -0.07 17.76 -13.54
C GLU A 121 1.29 18.18 -14.11
N GLN A 122 2.38 17.59 -13.63
CA GLN A 122 3.73 17.87 -14.15
C GLN A 122 3.90 17.30 -15.56
N THR A 123 3.28 16.15 -15.84
CA THR A 123 3.31 15.52 -17.17
C THR A 123 2.63 16.41 -18.20
N ILE A 124 1.41 16.88 -17.93
CA ILE A 124 0.66 17.72 -18.87
C ILE A 124 1.20 19.15 -18.99
N ALA A 125 1.99 19.60 -18.00
CA ALA A 125 2.65 20.91 -18.04
C ALA A 125 3.93 20.92 -18.88
N ARG A 126 4.42 19.75 -19.34
CA ARG A 126 5.62 19.69 -20.20
C ARG A 126 5.31 20.21 -21.60
N GLU A 127 6.21 21.03 -22.12
CA GLU A 127 6.11 21.48 -23.50
C GLU A 127 6.24 20.28 -24.46
N GLY A 128 5.36 20.19 -25.45
CA GLY A 128 5.38 19.15 -26.47
C GLY A 128 4.79 17.79 -26.03
N VAL A 129 4.16 17.70 -24.84
CA VAL A 129 3.47 16.47 -24.42
C VAL A 129 2.31 16.17 -25.38
N THR A 130 2.22 14.93 -25.81
CA THR A 130 1.13 14.46 -26.65
C THR A 130 -0.09 14.07 -25.81
N LEU A 131 -1.27 14.06 -26.43
CA LEU A 131 -2.50 13.58 -25.76
C LEU A 131 -2.35 12.10 -25.34
N GLU A 132 -1.69 11.28 -26.15
CA GLU A 132 -1.44 9.88 -25.87
C GLU A 132 -0.56 9.72 -24.62
N GLU A 133 0.55 10.46 -24.52
CA GLU A 133 1.39 10.46 -23.32
C GLU A 133 0.63 10.93 -22.08
N ALA A 134 -0.22 11.94 -22.21
CA ALA A 134 -1.04 12.41 -21.09
C ALA A 134 -2.03 11.32 -20.64
N ILE A 135 -2.69 10.62 -21.58
CA ILE A 135 -3.63 9.54 -21.27
C ILE A 135 -2.90 8.36 -20.60
N GLU A 136 -1.72 7.96 -21.06
CA GLU A 136 -0.96 6.87 -20.47
C GLU A 136 -0.46 7.19 -19.04
N ASN A 137 -0.36 8.45 -18.68
CA ASN A 137 0.00 8.87 -17.32
C ASN A 137 -1.20 9.01 -16.37
N ILE A 138 -2.40 8.62 -16.78
CA ILE A 138 -3.55 8.51 -15.87
C ILE A 138 -3.39 7.26 -15.01
N ASP A 139 -3.08 7.45 -13.73
CA ASP A 139 -2.94 6.35 -12.77
C ASP A 139 -4.31 5.85 -12.31
N ILE A 140 -4.59 4.57 -12.57
CA ILE A 140 -5.81 3.89 -12.13
C ILE A 140 -5.55 3.04 -10.88
N GLY A 141 -4.45 2.30 -10.88
CA GLY A 141 -4.14 1.32 -9.83
C GLY A 141 -3.83 1.98 -8.49
N GLY A 142 -3.00 3.01 -8.49
CA GLY A 142 -2.62 3.75 -7.28
C GLY A 142 -3.83 4.34 -6.55
N PRO A 143 -4.63 5.20 -7.18
CA PRO A 143 -5.83 5.76 -6.57
C PRO A 143 -6.83 4.70 -6.10
N SER A 144 -7.00 3.61 -6.85
CA SER A 144 -7.90 2.52 -6.46
C SER A 144 -7.44 1.83 -5.18
N MET A 145 -6.13 1.56 -5.05
CA MET A 145 -5.56 0.98 -3.83
C MET A 145 -5.66 1.93 -2.63
N LEU A 146 -5.36 3.22 -2.82
CA LEU A 146 -5.50 4.22 -1.76
C LEU A 146 -6.94 4.31 -1.26
N ARG A 147 -7.91 4.35 -2.15
CA ARG A 147 -9.34 4.40 -1.80
C ARG A 147 -9.80 3.15 -1.06
N SER A 148 -9.36 1.97 -1.53
CA SER A 148 -9.69 0.69 -0.89
C SER A 148 -9.13 0.60 0.52
N ALA A 149 -7.85 0.91 0.70
CA ALA A 149 -7.18 0.90 1.99
C ALA A 149 -7.75 1.97 2.93
N SER A 150 -8.02 3.18 2.45
CA SER A 150 -8.64 4.24 3.24
C SER A 150 -10.04 3.88 3.74
N LYS A 151 -10.86 3.20 2.91
CA LYS A 151 -12.16 2.68 3.33
C LYS A 151 -12.03 1.67 4.47
N ASN A 152 -10.92 0.95 4.54
CA ASN A 152 -10.61 -0.05 5.57
C ASN A 152 -9.46 0.40 6.49
N TYR A 153 -9.39 1.69 6.80
CA TYR A 153 -8.33 2.30 7.62
C TYR A 153 -8.16 1.61 8.99
N ALA A 154 -9.22 0.97 9.48
CA ALA A 154 -9.16 0.19 10.73
C ALA A 154 -8.24 -1.04 10.60
N SER A 155 -8.04 -1.57 9.40
CA SER A 155 -7.30 -2.80 9.13
C SER A 155 -6.03 -2.61 8.31
N VAL A 156 -5.92 -1.53 7.52
CA VAL A 156 -4.79 -1.27 6.62
C VAL A 156 -4.21 0.12 6.88
N THR A 157 -2.89 0.18 7.02
CA THR A 157 -2.16 1.46 7.08
C THR A 157 -1.88 1.96 5.66
N VAL A 158 -2.01 3.26 5.44
CA VAL A 158 -1.74 3.91 4.15
C VAL A 158 -0.65 4.96 4.31
N VAL A 159 0.33 4.94 3.43
CA VAL A 159 1.40 5.95 3.34
C VAL A 159 1.45 6.45 1.89
N ALA A 160 1.19 7.74 1.69
CA ALA A 160 1.12 8.35 0.36
C ALA A 160 2.24 9.40 0.12
N ASP A 161 2.88 9.89 1.16
CA ASP A 161 3.95 10.89 1.06
C ASP A 161 5.27 10.29 1.58
N PRO A 162 6.37 10.33 0.79
CA PRO A 162 7.68 9.88 1.23
C PRO A 162 8.19 10.57 2.52
N LYS A 163 7.72 11.77 2.80
CA LYS A 163 8.06 12.50 4.04
C LYS A 163 7.57 11.82 5.30
N ASP A 164 6.57 10.93 5.19
CA ASP A 164 6.02 10.20 6.32
C ASP A 164 6.80 8.90 6.63
N TYR A 165 7.71 8.46 5.76
CA TYR A 165 8.46 7.21 5.94
C TYR A 165 9.24 7.14 7.27
N PRO A 166 10.02 8.15 7.66
CA PRO A 166 10.74 8.13 8.92
C PRO A 166 9.81 7.97 10.14
N ARG A 167 8.69 8.69 10.12
CA ARG A 167 7.70 8.64 11.19
C ARG A 167 7.03 7.27 11.33
N VAL A 168 6.77 6.62 10.21
CA VAL A 168 6.20 5.26 10.22
C VAL A 168 7.17 4.28 10.86
N LEU A 169 8.46 4.32 10.50
CA LEU A 169 9.49 3.47 11.08
C LEU A 169 9.69 3.75 12.58
N GLU A 170 9.69 5.02 12.98
CA GLU A 170 9.78 5.42 14.38
C GLU A 170 8.63 4.81 15.20
N GLN A 171 7.38 4.96 14.72
CA GLN A 171 6.20 4.38 15.39
C GLN A 171 6.24 2.86 15.42
N MET A 172 6.74 2.21 14.39
CA MET A 172 6.92 0.76 14.38
C MET A 172 7.99 0.32 15.40
N ASN A 173 9.06 1.09 15.55
CA ASN A 173 10.10 0.82 16.54
C ASN A 173 9.57 0.97 17.96
N GLU A 174 8.83 2.04 18.26
CA GLU A 174 8.22 2.29 19.57
C GLU A 174 7.20 1.20 19.96
N ASN A 175 6.52 0.60 18.98
CA ASN A 175 5.46 -0.37 19.19
C ASN A 175 5.86 -1.81 18.81
N ALA A 176 7.15 -2.15 18.77
CA ALA A 176 7.67 -3.48 18.46
C ALA A 176 7.13 -4.06 17.14
N GLY A 177 7.10 -3.26 16.08
CA GLY A 177 6.60 -3.67 14.76
C GLY A 177 5.07 -3.68 14.62
N ILE A 178 4.38 -3.25 15.66
CA ILE A 178 2.91 -3.10 15.62
C ILE A 178 2.56 -1.87 14.79
N ARG A 179 1.43 -1.96 14.09
CA ARG A 179 0.94 -0.94 13.17
C ARG A 179 0.99 0.47 13.77
N PRO A 180 1.62 1.45 13.05
CA PRO A 180 1.61 2.83 13.48
C PRO A 180 0.17 3.35 13.64
N TRP A 181 0.00 4.26 14.57
CA TRP A 181 -1.27 4.91 14.84
C TRP A 181 -1.81 5.57 13.57
N ARG A 182 -3.11 5.45 13.37
CA ARG A 182 -3.87 5.92 12.21
C ARG A 182 -3.48 7.35 11.84
N TYR A 183 -2.85 7.54 10.71
CA TYR A 183 -2.68 8.85 10.12
C TYR A 183 -3.80 9.09 9.09
N VAL A 184 -4.81 9.84 9.49
CA VAL A 184 -5.71 10.54 8.57
C VAL A 184 -5.27 11.99 8.61
N LYS A 185 -4.54 12.44 7.61
CA LYS A 185 -4.31 13.86 7.41
C LYS A 185 -5.65 14.44 6.93
N ASN A 186 -6.21 15.36 7.69
CA ASN A 186 -7.34 16.20 7.26
C ASN A 186 -6.94 17.05 6.06
#